data_ee4e3c5f7fba722c340f2ac17ed35fa4
#
_entry.id   ee4e3c5f7fba722c340f2ac17ed35fa4
#
_cell.length_a   1.000
_cell.length_b   1.000
_cell.length_c   1.000
_cell.angle_alpha   90.00
_cell.angle_beta   90.00
_cell.angle_gamma   90.00
#
_symmetry.space_group_name_H-M   'P 1'
#
loop_
_entity.id
_entity.type
_entity.pdbx_description
1 polymer ?
#
loop_
_entity_poly.entity_id
_entity_poly.type
_entity_poly.pdbx_seq_one_letter_code
_entity_poly.pdbx_strand_id
1 'polypeptide(L)'
;MANTGDDNKKGQIPSIFRSVPKWQDLRFYQKSVVLYQLTYTFCKRFLPKHGDRTVDQMVQAARSGKQNIVEGSEDGKTSTAMELNLLNVARSSIGELRQDYEDFLKSRQLTQWTPINPRFQPMQDFTKSHNLLADYEPYLQQWTAEEMANGGLTLCFQVDTMMNKYLKKVEEIFIKEGGVKERMHKARTEYRKQQDERLAELERALPQLQQQLSVAQTEAAQWKTAYEDLKQRALKAYYQQQEEIKALKRQLGQ
;
A
#
# COMPACT_ATOMS: atom_id res chain seq x y z
N MET A 1 -19.54 -4.58 26.52
CA MET A 1 -18.11 -4.90 26.26
C MET A 1 -17.55 -3.74 25.46
N ALA A 2 -16.69 -2.96 26.07
CA ALA A 2 -16.21 -1.68 25.58
C ALA A 2 -15.20 -1.85 24.44
N ASN A 3 -15.32 -0.94 23.50
CA ASN A 3 -14.55 -0.81 22.27
C ASN A 3 -13.09 -0.41 22.58
N THR A 4 -12.15 -1.36 22.59
CA THR A 4 -10.71 -1.15 22.89
C THR A 4 -9.87 -1.03 21.60
N GLY A 5 -10.43 -0.46 20.53
CA GLY A 5 -9.80 -0.44 19.19
C GLY A 5 -9.11 0.87 18.76
N ASP A 6 -9.19 1.97 19.51
CA ASP A 6 -8.83 3.29 18.97
C ASP A 6 -7.61 3.99 19.62
N ASP A 7 -7.06 3.45 20.71
CA ASP A 7 -5.96 4.10 21.44
C ASP A 7 -4.56 3.83 20.89
N ASN A 8 -4.39 2.95 19.90
CA ASN A 8 -3.06 2.58 19.40
C ASN A 8 -2.61 3.37 18.15
N LYS A 9 -3.35 4.41 17.75
CA LYS A 9 -3.01 5.26 16.59
C LYS A 9 -2.38 6.61 16.96
N LYS A 10 -2.29 6.96 18.24
CA LYS A 10 -1.60 8.16 18.68
C LYS A 10 -0.10 7.92 18.62
N GLY A 11 0.58 8.53 17.66
CA GLY A 11 2.04 8.51 17.51
C GLY A 11 2.59 7.84 16.26
N GLN A 12 1.75 7.25 15.39
CA GLN A 12 2.25 6.74 14.11
C GLN A 12 2.34 7.86 13.08
N ILE A 13 3.56 8.04 12.52
CA ILE A 13 3.77 8.93 11.38
C ILE A 13 2.95 8.38 10.20
N PRO A 14 2.08 9.20 9.56
CA PRO A 14 1.28 8.76 8.43
C PRO A 14 2.15 8.25 7.28
N SER A 15 1.74 7.16 6.64
CA SER A 15 2.43 6.66 5.45
C SER A 15 2.32 7.67 4.31
N ILE A 16 3.43 7.92 3.64
CA ILE A 16 3.49 8.77 2.45
C ILE A 16 2.88 8.04 1.26
N PHE A 17 3.16 6.75 1.14
CA PHE A 17 2.67 5.90 0.05
C PHE A 17 1.31 5.31 0.41
N ARG A 18 0.42 5.28 -0.58
CA ARG A 18 -0.91 4.69 -0.44
C ARG A 18 -0.83 3.17 -0.60
N SER A 19 -1.61 2.45 0.18
CA SER A 19 -1.87 1.04 -0.09
C SER A 19 -2.85 0.95 -1.27
N VAL A 20 -2.42 0.33 -2.35
CA VAL A 20 -3.23 0.08 -3.56
C VAL A 20 -3.39 -1.43 -3.72
N PRO A 21 -4.59 -1.92 -4.08
CA PRO A 21 -4.77 -3.34 -4.40
C PRO A 21 -3.80 -3.78 -5.49
N LYS A 22 -3.37 -5.02 -5.46
CA LYS A 22 -2.60 -5.59 -6.56
C LYS A 22 -3.48 -5.62 -7.81
N TRP A 23 -2.97 -5.13 -8.93
CA TRP A 23 -3.74 -5.07 -10.17
C TRP A 23 -4.23 -6.44 -10.64
N GLN A 24 -3.47 -7.53 -10.34
CA GLN A 24 -3.85 -8.90 -10.65
C GLN A 24 -5.16 -9.32 -9.99
N ASP A 25 -5.47 -8.77 -8.82
CA ASP A 25 -6.66 -9.09 -8.04
C ASP A 25 -7.89 -8.26 -8.45
N LEU A 26 -7.69 -7.24 -9.30
CA LEU A 26 -8.77 -6.39 -9.78
C LEU A 26 -9.59 -7.13 -10.84
N ARG A 27 -10.87 -7.35 -10.59
CA ARG A 27 -11.77 -8.06 -11.51
C ARG A 27 -11.84 -7.42 -12.88
N PHE A 28 -11.83 -6.09 -12.97
CA PHE A 28 -11.82 -5.40 -14.26
C PHE A 28 -10.51 -5.60 -15.03
N TYR A 29 -9.38 -5.79 -14.33
CA TYR A 29 -8.14 -6.20 -14.99
C TYR A 29 -8.25 -7.62 -15.54
N GLN A 30 -8.70 -8.58 -14.72
CA GLN A 30 -8.88 -9.97 -15.17
C GLN A 30 -9.77 -10.05 -16.41
N LYS A 31 -10.90 -9.31 -16.41
CA LYS A 31 -11.79 -9.20 -17.59
C LYS A 31 -11.13 -8.49 -18.77
N SER A 32 -10.26 -7.52 -18.56
CA SER A 32 -9.53 -6.87 -19.65
C SER A 32 -8.52 -7.82 -20.32
N VAL A 33 -7.96 -8.77 -19.58
CA VAL A 33 -7.12 -9.85 -20.14
C VAL A 33 -7.97 -10.75 -21.05
N VAL A 34 -9.14 -11.18 -20.57
CA VAL A 34 -10.10 -11.96 -21.38
C VAL A 34 -10.50 -11.18 -22.63
N LEU A 35 -10.88 -9.91 -22.47
CA LEU A 35 -11.30 -9.05 -23.57
C LEU A 35 -10.18 -8.89 -24.62
N TYR A 36 -8.94 -8.68 -24.21
CA TYR A 36 -7.81 -8.61 -25.14
C TYR A 36 -7.65 -9.91 -25.94
N GLN A 37 -7.69 -11.07 -25.29
CA GLN A 37 -7.51 -12.34 -25.96
C GLN A 37 -8.69 -12.71 -26.87
N LEU A 38 -9.92 -12.40 -26.42
CA LEU A 38 -11.14 -12.54 -27.22
C LEU A 38 -11.06 -11.67 -28.46
N THR A 39 -10.67 -10.39 -28.31
CA THR A 39 -10.51 -9.45 -29.43
C THR A 39 -9.46 -9.94 -30.44
N TYR A 40 -8.31 -10.38 -29.94
CA TYR A 40 -7.25 -10.91 -30.79
C TYR A 40 -7.75 -12.12 -31.62
N THR A 41 -8.43 -13.06 -30.96
CA THR A 41 -8.99 -14.26 -31.62
C THR A 41 -10.13 -13.88 -32.56
N PHE A 42 -11.00 -12.94 -32.19
CA PHE A 42 -12.06 -12.40 -33.00
C PHE A 42 -11.52 -11.80 -34.30
N CYS A 43 -10.56 -10.89 -34.22
CA CYS A 43 -9.93 -10.29 -35.39
C CYS A 43 -9.32 -11.34 -36.31
N LYS A 44 -8.59 -12.33 -35.74
CA LYS A 44 -7.97 -13.41 -36.51
C LYS A 44 -8.97 -14.29 -37.25
N ARG A 45 -10.16 -14.49 -36.69
CA ARG A 45 -11.19 -15.40 -37.26
C ARG A 45 -12.12 -14.72 -38.23
N PHE A 46 -12.50 -13.46 -37.98
CA PHE A 46 -13.66 -12.84 -38.63
C PHE A 46 -13.35 -11.55 -39.40
N LEU A 47 -12.15 -11.00 -39.28
CA LEU A 47 -11.71 -9.86 -40.03
C LEU A 47 -10.69 -10.23 -41.14
N PRO A 48 -10.57 -9.42 -42.20
CA PRO A 48 -9.60 -9.66 -43.28
C PRO A 48 -8.15 -9.64 -42.74
N LYS A 49 -7.34 -10.58 -43.22
CA LYS A 49 -5.93 -10.68 -42.78
C LYS A 49 -5.07 -9.50 -43.24
N HIS A 50 -5.44 -8.82 -44.32
CA HIS A 50 -4.67 -7.76 -44.94
C HIS A 50 -5.59 -6.61 -45.39
N GLY A 51 -5.10 -5.38 -45.27
CA GLY A 51 -5.75 -4.19 -45.80
C GLY A 51 -6.86 -3.58 -44.94
N ASP A 52 -7.21 -4.21 -43.82
CA ASP A 52 -8.18 -3.68 -42.87
C ASP A 52 -7.51 -3.16 -41.61
N ARG A 53 -7.49 -1.83 -41.46
CA ARG A 53 -6.90 -1.16 -40.27
C ARG A 53 -7.69 -1.42 -38.99
N THR A 54 -8.93 -1.88 -39.10
CA THR A 54 -9.79 -2.20 -37.93
C THR A 54 -9.17 -3.29 -37.06
N VAL A 55 -8.47 -4.26 -37.65
CA VAL A 55 -7.74 -5.31 -36.92
C VAL A 55 -6.72 -4.70 -35.95
N ASP A 56 -5.86 -3.83 -36.46
CA ASP A 56 -4.82 -3.19 -35.66
C ASP A 56 -5.43 -2.26 -34.61
N GLN A 57 -6.49 -1.52 -34.96
CA GLN A 57 -7.18 -0.60 -34.04
C GLN A 57 -7.87 -1.37 -32.89
N MET A 58 -8.63 -2.41 -33.17
CA MET A 58 -9.29 -3.22 -32.13
C MET A 58 -8.28 -3.89 -31.19
N VAL A 59 -7.24 -4.51 -31.74
CA VAL A 59 -6.20 -5.17 -30.94
C VAL A 59 -5.43 -4.16 -30.11
N GLN A 60 -5.09 -2.99 -30.66
CA GLN A 60 -4.41 -1.92 -29.97
C GLN A 60 -5.29 -1.32 -28.88
N ALA A 61 -6.57 -1.08 -29.11
CA ALA A 61 -7.52 -0.58 -28.11
C ALA A 61 -7.65 -1.55 -26.92
N ALA A 62 -7.83 -2.85 -27.20
CA ALA A 62 -7.88 -3.88 -26.15
C ALA A 62 -6.57 -3.96 -25.35
N ARG A 63 -5.41 -3.88 -26.03
CA ARG A 63 -4.08 -3.89 -25.41
C ARG A 63 -3.87 -2.64 -24.57
N SER A 64 -4.19 -1.46 -25.09
CA SER A 64 -4.05 -0.18 -24.41
C SER A 64 -4.92 -0.13 -23.16
N GLY A 65 -6.19 -0.55 -23.24
CA GLY A 65 -7.08 -0.64 -22.10
C GLY A 65 -6.50 -1.50 -20.98
N LYS A 66 -6.03 -2.71 -21.29
CA LYS A 66 -5.38 -3.61 -20.33
C LYS A 66 -4.11 -3.01 -19.73
N GLN A 67 -3.23 -2.43 -20.55
CA GLN A 67 -1.92 -1.92 -20.11
C GLN A 67 -2.06 -0.70 -19.20
N ASN A 68 -2.94 0.24 -19.53
CA ASN A 68 -3.19 1.42 -18.70
C ASN A 68 -3.82 1.08 -17.34
N ILE A 69 -4.52 -0.05 -17.21
CA ILE A 69 -4.97 -0.55 -15.90
C ILE A 69 -3.77 -0.94 -15.03
N VAL A 70 -2.77 -1.63 -15.59
CA VAL A 70 -1.55 -2.04 -14.88
C VAL A 70 -0.77 -0.80 -14.43
N GLU A 71 -0.43 0.07 -15.38
CA GLU A 71 0.35 1.28 -15.14
C GLU A 71 -0.34 2.20 -14.11
N GLY A 72 -1.66 2.43 -14.26
CA GLY A 72 -2.42 3.22 -13.31
C GLY A 72 -2.43 2.64 -11.90
N SER A 73 -2.53 1.32 -11.77
CA SER A 73 -2.48 0.65 -10.46
C SER A 73 -1.07 0.70 -9.83
N GLU A 74 -0.01 0.61 -10.62
CA GLU A 74 1.36 0.73 -10.11
C GLU A 74 1.68 2.16 -9.69
N ASP A 75 1.32 3.14 -10.51
CA ASP A 75 1.53 4.56 -10.22
C ASP A 75 0.65 5.07 -9.06
N GLY A 76 -0.48 4.44 -8.82
CA GLY A 76 -1.41 4.79 -7.74
C GLY A 76 -0.79 4.75 -6.33
N LYS A 77 0.29 4.01 -6.13
CA LYS A 77 1.05 3.99 -4.87
C LYS A 77 1.69 5.35 -4.57
N THR A 78 2.17 6.03 -5.61
CA THR A 78 2.90 7.30 -5.52
C THR A 78 2.05 8.49 -5.93
N SER A 79 1.17 8.34 -6.92
CA SER A 79 0.37 9.44 -7.48
C SER A 79 -1.06 9.01 -7.78
N THR A 80 -1.98 9.40 -6.91
CA THR A 80 -3.43 9.19 -7.13
C THR A 80 -3.92 9.91 -8.38
N ALA A 81 -3.37 11.07 -8.71
CA ALA A 81 -3.72 11.81 -9.92
C ALA A 81 -3.32 11.03 -11.20
N MET A 82 -2.13 10.40 -11.19
CA MET A 82 -1.69 9.57 -12.33
C MET A 82 -2.56 8.31 -12.46
N GLU A 83 -2.91 7.65 -11.36
CA GLU A 83 -3.84 6.53 -11.35
C GLU A 83 -5.18 6.90 -12.00
N LEU A 84 -5.78 8.02 -11.58
CA LEU A 84 -7.03 8.52 -12.16
C LEU A 84 -6.90 8.77 -13.66
N ASN A 85 -5.81 9.40 -14.10
CA ASN A 85 -5.57 9.68 -15.51
C ASN A 85 -5.41 8.41 -16.35
N LEU A 86 -4.55 7.47 -15.94
CA LEU A 86 -4.28 6.25 -16.68
C LEU A 86 -5.51 5.32 -16.74
N LEU A 87 -6.28 5.24 -15.65
CA LEU A 87 -7.53 4.49 -15.66
C LEU A 87 -8.60 5.13 -16.56
N ASN A 88 -8.62 6.46 -16.68
CA ASN A 88 -9.49 7.13 -17.65
C ASN A 88 -9.05 6.87 -19.10
N VAL A 89 -7.74 6.84 -19.37
CA VAL A 89 -7.20 6.44 -20.69
C VAL A 89 -7.60 4.99 -21.01
N ALA A 90 -7.49 4.08 -20.02
CA ALA A 90 -7.94 2.71 -20.17
C ALA A 90 -9.43 2.63 -20.56
N ARG A 91 -10.28 3.42 -19.90
CA ARG A 91 -11.71 3.49 -20.21
C ARG A 91 -11.99 4.01 -21.62
N SER A 92 -11.27 5.05 -22.05
CA SER A 92 -11.39 5.56 -23.44
C SER A 92 -11.07 4.47 -24.45
N SER A 93 -9.96 3.74 -24.25
CA SER A 93 -9.58 2.63 -25.12
C SER A 93 -10.63 1.49 -25.16
N ILE A 94 -11.20 1.15 -24.00
CA ILE A 94 -12.31 0.17 -23.94
C ILE A 94 -13.56 0.72 -24.63
N GLY A 95 -13.82 2.03 -24.56
CA GLY A 95 -14.91 2.71 -25.27
C GLY A 95 -14.75 2.65 -26.79
N GLU A 96 -13.54 2.89 -27.30
CA GLU A 96 -13.21 2.73 -28.73
C GLU A 96 -13.45 1.28 -29.18
N LEU A 97 -12.91 0.31 -28.46
CA LEU A 97 -13.11 -1.10 -28.75
C LEU A 97 -14.60 -1.50 -28.78
N ARG A 98 -15.41 -0.94 -27.88
CA ARG A 98 -16.83 -1.17 -27.86
C ARG A 98 -17.48 -0.68 -29.17
N GLN A 99 -17.13 0.52 -29.64
CA GLN A 99 -17.64 1.06 -30.89
C GLN A 99 -17.25 0.17 -32.09
N ASP A 100 -16.01 -0.31 -32.13
CA ASP A 100 -15.56 -1.22 -33.19
C ASP A 100 -16.41 -2.50 -33.24
N TYR A 101 -16.77 -3.08 -32.09
CA TYR A 101 -17.67 -4.23 -32.05
C TYR A 101 -19.09 -3.89 -32.50
N GLU A 102 -19.63 -2.73 -32.11
CA GLU A 102 -20.94 -2.25 -32.54
C GLU A 102 -20.98 -2.05 -34.06
N ASP A 103 -19.95 -1.41 -34.62
CA ASP A 103 -19.81 -1.17 -36.07
C ASP A 103 -19.61 -2.47 -36.85
N PHE A 104 -18.87 -3.45 -36.29
CA PHE A 104 -18.77 -4.77 -36.89
C PHE A 104 -20.14 -5.46 -37.01
N LEU A 105 -20.92 -5.51 -35.93
CA LEU A 105 -22.25 -6.12 -35.94
C LEU A 105 -23.15 -5.43 -36.97
N LYS A 106 -23.15 -4.10 -36.98
CA LYS A 106 -23.95 -3.29 -37.89
C LYS A 106 -23.55 -3.51 -39.35
N SER A 107 -22.25 -3.45 -39.67
CA SER A 107 -21.75 -3.61 -41.04
C SER A 107 -21.99 -5.00 -41.64
N ARG A 108 -22.06 -6.02 -40.77
CA ARG A 108 -22.32 -7.40 -41.15
C ARG A 108 -23.79 -7.81 -41.03
N GLN A 109 -24.70 -6.87 -40.70
CA GLN A 109 -26.13 -7.13 -40.48
C GLN A 109 -26.37 -8.22 -39.42
N LEU A 110 -25.49 -8.32 -38.42
CA LEU A 110 -25.60 -9.24 -37.28
C LEU A 110 -26.37 -8.55 -36.15
N THR A 111 -27.03 -9.36 -35.31
CA THR A 111 -27.86 -8.82 -34.24
C THR A 111 -27.01 -8.38 -33.06
N GLN A 112 -27.08 -7.09 -32.68
CA GLN A 112 -26.63 -6.63 -31.37
C GLN A 112 -27.66 -7.05 -30.32
N TRP A 113 -27.23 -7.83 -29.33
CA TRP A 113 -28.14 -8.35 -28.32
C TRP A 113 -28.48 -7.26 -27.30
N THR A 114 -29.77 -7.10 -27.11
CA THR A 114 -30.37 -6.21 -26.11
C THR A 114 -31.12 -7.05 -25.07
N PRO A 115 -31.63 -6.50 -23.96
CA PRO A 115 -32.40 -7.25 -22.97
C PRO A 115 -33.59 -8.04 -23.52
N ILE A 116 -34.09 -7.70 -24.71
CA ILE A 116 -35.19 -8.40 -25.38
C ILE A 116 -34.69 -9.69 -26.06
N ASN A 117 -33.41 -9.75 -26.43
CA ASN A 117 -32.83 -10.92 -27.07
C ASN A 117 -32.62 -12.05 -26.03
N PRO A 118 -33.09 -13.29 -26.27
CA PRO A 118 -32.99 -14.39 -25.31
C PRO A 118 -31.53 -14.80 -24.98
N ARG A 119 -30.57 -14.48 -25.85
CA ARG A 119 -29.14 -14.76 -25.63
C ARG A 119 -28.44 -13.70 -24.78
N PHE A 120 -29.05 -12.53 -24.55
CA PHE A 120 -28.46 -11.43 -23.82
C PHE A 120 -28.19 -11.82 -22.36
N GLN A 121 -29.22 -12.27 -21.64
CA GLN A 121 -29.08 -12.59 -20.22
C GLN A 121 -28.09 -13.75 -19.94
N PRO A 122 -28.13 -14.88 -20.68
CA PRO A 122 -27.13 -15.93 -20.54
C PRO A 122 -25.70 -15.45 -20.76
N MET A 123 -25.43 -14.57 -21.73
CA MET A 123 -24.10 -13.99 -21.96
C MET A 123 -23.68 -13.09 -20.81
N GLN A 124 -24.61 -12.27 -20.29
CA GLN A 124 -24.34 -11.42 -19.12
C GLN A 124 -23.97 -12.27 -17.89
N ASP A 125 -24.70 -13.33 -17.61
CA ASP A 125 -24.52 -14.20 -16.46
C ASP A 125 -23.22 -15.00 -16.59
N PHE A 126 -22.94 -15.54 -17.77
CA PHE A 126 -21.68 -16.21 -18.06
C PHE A 126 -20.50 -15.27 -17.84
N THR A 127 -20.48 -14.13 -18.50
CA THR A 127 -19.35 -13.18 -18.38
C THR A 127 -19.21 -12.60 -16.98
N LYS A 128 -20.31 -12.46 -16.21
CA LYS A 128 -20.28 -11.96 -14.83
C LYS A 128 -19.65 -12.95 -13.86
N SER A 129 -19.92 -14.25 -14.03
CA SER A 129 -19.41 -15.31 -13.15
C SER A 129 -17.99 -15.77 -13.52
N HIS A 130 -17.58 -15.62 -14.78
CA HIS A 130 -16.29 -16.08 -15.30
C HIS A 130 -15.35 -14.89 -15.53
N ASN A 131 -14.19 -14.90 -14.88
CA ASN A 131 -13.25 -13.77 -14.90
C ASN A 131 -11.88 -14.13 -15.47
N LEU A 132 -11.60 -15.41 -15.65
CA LEU A 132 -10.30 -15.89 -16.10
C LEU A 132 -10.35 -16.31 -17.57
N LEU A 133 -9.22 -16.17 -18.25
CA LEU A 133 -9.12 -16.57 -19.67
C LEU A 133 -9.45 -18.05 -19.87
N ALA A 134 -9.04 -18.93 -18.97
CA ALA A 134 -9.31 -20.37 -19.03
C ALA A 134 -10.81 -20.69 -19.13
N ASP A 135 -11.67 -19.86 -18.54
CA ASP A 135 -13.12 -20.02 -18.60
C ASP A 135 -13.68 -19.82 -20.03
N TYR A 136 -12.97 -19.04 -20.85
CA TYR A 136 -13.38 -18.67 -22.21
C TYR A 136 -12.71 -19.50 -23.30
N GLU A 137 -11.55 -20.09 -23.02
CA GLU A 137 -10.77 -20.87 -24.01
C GLU A 137 -11.60 -21.89 -24.80
N PRO A 138 -12.49 -22.67 -24.18
CA PRO A 138 -13.32 -23.64 -24.92
C PRO A 138 -14.23 -22.98 -25.96
N TYR A 139 -14.65 -21.74 -25.71
CA TYR A 139 -15.62 -21.01 -26.54
C TYR A 139 -14.97 -20.17 -27.64
N LEU A 140 -13.71 -19.73 -27.45
CA LEU A 140 -13.02 -18.84 -28.39
C LEU A 140 -12.95 -19.39 -29.83
N GLN A 141 -12.97 -20.71 -30.01
CA GLN A 141 -12.95 -21.34 -31.32
C GLN A 141 -14.37 -21.77 -31.80
N GLN A 142 -15.33 -21.87 -30.88
CA GLN A 142 -16.69 -22.37 -31.17
C GLN A 142 -17.67 -21.25 -31.45
N TRP A 143 -17.58 -20.12 -30.72
CA TRP A 143 -18.49 -19.00 -30.89
C TRP A 143 -18.49 -18.46 -32.32
N THR A 144 -19.68 -18.15 -32.82
CA THR A 144 -19.88 -17.44 -34.08
C THR A 144 -19.38 -15.99 -33.98
N ALA A 145 -19.31 -15.31 -35.13
CA ALA A 145 -18.94 -13.90 -35.18
C ALA A 145 -19.89 -13.02 -34.34
N GLU A 146 -21.19 -13.31 -34.39
CA GLU A 146 -22.21 -12.60 -33.61
C GLU A 146 -22.04 -12.84 -32.11
N GLU A 147 -21.83 -14.09 -31.69
CA GLU A 147 -21.62 -14.43 -30.26
C GLU A 147 -20.33 -13.80 -29.71
N MET A 148 -19.23 -13.87 -30.46
CA MET A 148 -17.98 -13.27 -30.01
C MET A 148 -18.08 -11.73 -29.93
N ALA A 149 -18.69 -11.07 -30.89
CA ALA A 149 -18.89 -9.63 -30.88
C ALA A 149 -19.78 -9.18 -29.71
N ASN A 150 -20.90 -9.87 -29.47
CA ASN A 150 -21.77 -9.59 -28.33
C ASN A 150 -21.12 -9.93 -26.98
N GLY A 151 -20.30 -10.97 -26.92
CA GLY A 151 -19.45 -11.29 -25.76
C GLY A 151 -18.42 -10.20 -25.48
N GLY A 152 -17.74 -9.69 -26.52
CA GLY A 152 -16.84 -8.55 -26.45
C GLY A 152 -17.52 -7.28 -25.95
N LEU A 153 -18.69 -6.95 -26.50
CA LEU A 153 -19.52 -5.83 -26.03
C LEU A 153 -19.88 -5.95 -24.55
N THR A 154 -20.32 -7.14 -24.15
CA THR A 154 -20.69 -7.40 -22.75
C THR A 154 -19.51 -7.19 -21.81
N LEU A 155 -18.33 -7.69 -22.18
CA LEU A 155 -17.10 -7.49 -21.41
C LEU A 155 -16.69 -6.01 -21.37
N CYS A 156 -16.77 -5.26 -22.48
CA CYS A 156 -16.49 -3.82 -22.48
C CYS A 156 -17.38 -3.08 -21.48
N PHE A 157 -18.69 -3.33 -21.48
CA PHE A 157 -19.62 -2.72 -20.52
C PHE A 157 -19.33 -3.09 -19.08
N GLN A 158 -18.97 -4.35 -18.80
CA GLN A 158 -18.65 -4.79 -17.45
C GLN A 158 -17.34 -4.18 -16.94
N VAL A 159 -16.29 -4.14 -17.78
CA VAL A 159 -15.01 -3.51 -17.45
C VAL A 159 -15.24 -2.02 -17.15
N ASP A 160 -15.91 -1.28 -18.05
CA ASP A 160 -16.21 0.14 -17.84
C ASP A 160 -17.00 0.39 -16.55
N THR A 161 -18.04 -0.39 -16.29
CA THR A 161 -18.85 -0.27 -15.06
C THR A 161 -18.04 -0.49 -13.79
N MET A 162 -17.17 -1.51 -13.78
CA MET A 162 -16.33 -1.79 -12.63
C MET A 162 -15.25 -0.72 -12.43
N MET A 163 -14.64 -0.25 -13.52
CA MET A 163 -13.66 0.84 -13.48
C MET A 163 -14.28 2.14 -12.97
N ASN A 164 -15.49 2.48 -13.41
CA ASN A 164 -16.22 3.65 -12.91
C ASN A 164 -16.44 3.61 -11.39
N LYS A 165 -16.82 2.44 -10.86
CA LYS A 165 -16.99 2.26 -9.41
C LYS A 165 -15.64 2.39 -8.67
N TYR A 166 -14.57 1.88 -9.26
CA TYR A 166 -13.23 1.98 -8.68
C TYR A 166 -12.72 3.42 -8.69
N LEU A 167 -12.86 4.13 -9.82
CA LEU A 167 -12.46 5.53 -9.97
C LEU A 167 -13.14 6.45 -8.96
N LYS A 168 -14.45 6.27 -8.72
CA LYS A 168 -15.17 7.03 -7.67
C LYS A 168 -14.55 6.84 -6.29
N LYS A 169 -14.16 5.61 -5.94
CA LYS A 169 -13.48 5.34 -4.66
C LYS A 169 -12.10 5.99 -4.60
N VAL A 170 -11.35 5.95 -5.69
CA VAL A 170 -10.02 6.60 -5.77
C VAL A 170 -10.16 8.12 -5.66
N GLU A 171 -11.17 8.71 -6.29
CA GLU A 171 -11.50 10.14 -6.18
C GLU A 171 -11.87 10.54 -4.75
N GLU A 172 -12.73 9.76 -4.08
CA GLU A 172 -13.08 9.99 -2.67
C GLU A 172 -11.86 9.95 -1.75
N ILE A 173 -10.95 9.01 -1.98
CA ILE A 173 -9.69 8.90 -1.24
C ILE A 173 -8.81 10.13 -1.51
N PHE A 174 -8.70 10.55 -2.78
CA PHE A 174 -7.93 11.73 -3.16
C PHE A 174 -8.45 13.02 -2.50
N ILE A 175 -9.76 13.19 -2.46
CA ILE A 175 -10.39 14.35 -1.80
C ILE A 175 -10.13 14.34 -0.29
N LYS A 176 -10.22 13.18 0.37
CA LYS A 176 -10.06 13.05 1.83
C LYS A 176 -8.60 13.15 2.29
N GLU A 177 -7.69 12.51 1.58
CA GLU A 177 -6.30 12.33 2.01
C GLU A 177 -5.33 13.27 1.31
N GLY A 178 -5.77 13.89 0.21
CA GLY A 178 -4.91 14.67 -0.67
C GLY A 178 -3.99 13.82 -1.53
N GLY A 179 -3.14 14.47 -2.31
CA GLY A 179 -2.10 13.85 -3.10
C GLY A 179 -0.84 13.51 -2.28
N VAL A 180 0.21 13.08 -2.96
CA VAL A 180 1.48 12.74 -2.32
C VAL A 180 2.12 13.93 -1.59
N LYS A 181 1.99 15.14 -2.14
CA LYS A 181 2.57 16.36 -1.54
C LYS A 181 1.93 16.69 -0.19
N GLU A 182 0.61 16.60 -0.10
CA GLU A 182 -0.14 16.83 1.14
C GLU A 182 0.19 15.75 2.19
N ARG A 183 0.29 14.49 1.79
CA ARG A 183 0.69 13.39 2.69
C ARG A 183 2.12 13.56 3.18
N MET A 184 3.05 13.94 2.31
CA MET A 184 4.44 14.26 2.70
C MET A 184 4.49 15.42 3.69
N HIS A 185 3.73 16.50 3.45
CA HIS A 185 3.66 17.65 4.35
C HIS A 185 3.12 17.23 5.72
N LYS A 186 2.01 16.50 5.76
CA LYS A 186 1.40 16.00 7.00
C LYS A 186 2.34 15.09 7.78
N ALA A 187 2.97 14.11 7.11
CA ALA A 187 3.92 13.20 7.75
C ALA A 187 5.13 13.95 8.34
N ARG A 188 5.68 14.94 7.61
CA ARG A 188 6.81 15.73 8.06
C ARG A 188 6.45 16.67 9.23
N THR A 189 5.26 17.25 9.20
CA THR A 189 4.75 18.11 10.28
C THR A 189 4.53 17.28 11.54
N GLU A 190 3.92 16.13 11.45
CA GLU A 190 3.70 15.22 12.58
C GLU A 190 5.02 14.73 13.18
N TYR A 191 6.00 14.35 12.33
CA TYR A 191 7.33 13.98 12.79
C TYR A 191 8.00 15.10 13.59
N ARG A 192 7.97 16.36 13.08
CA ARG A 192 8.55 17.51 13.79
C ARG A 192 7.88 17.72 15.13
N LYS A 193 6.55 17.67 15.17
CA LYS A 193 5.80 17.81 16.42
C LYS A 193 6.22 16.79 17.47
N GLN A 194 6.39 15.52 17.07
CA GLN A 194 6.88 14.47 17.98
C GLN A 194 8.30 14.74 18.47
N GLN A 195 9.18 15.26 17.60
CA GLN A 195 10.55 15.63 18.02
C GLN A 195 10.53 16.80 19.01
N ASP A 196 9.69 17.82 18.77
CA ASP A 196 9.56 18.97 19.67
C ASP A 196 8.98 18.57 21.02
N GLU A 197 7.97 17.69 21.06
CA GLU A 197 7.42 17.11 22.29
C GLU A 197 8.49 16.33 23.07
N ARG A 198 9.27 15.49 22.35
CA ARG A 198 10.36 14.71 22.95
C ARG A 198 11.46 15.62 23.52
N LEU A 199 11.83 16.68 22.78
CA LEU A 199 12.82 17.65 23.24
C LEU A 199 12.34 18.34 24.52
N ALA A 200 11.08 18.80 24.55
CA ALA A 200 10.50 19.42 25.72
C ALA A 200 10.44 18.50 26.95
N GLU A 201 10.21 17.20 26.77
CA GLU A 201 10.31 16.21 27.86
C GLU A 201 11.74 16.10 28.41
N LEU A 202 12.72 16.01 27.52
CA LEU A 202 14.13 15.92 27.90
C LEU A 202 14.62 17.19 28.61
N GLU A 203 14.22 18.37 28.14
CA GLU A 203 14.54 19.65 28.79
C GLU A 203 13.95 19.77 30.19
N ARG A 204 12.76 19.21 30.45
CA ARG A 204 12.16 19.16 31.80
C ARG A 204 12.87 18.15 32.72
N ALA A 205 13.31 17.01 32.17
CA ALA A 205 14.00 15.97 32.95
C ALA A 205 15.46 16.33 33.30
N LEU A 206 16.13 17.10 32.44
CA LEU A 206 17.54 17.43 32.58
C LEU A 206 17.88 18.12 33.91
N PRO A 207 17.19 19.18 34.41
CA PRO A 207 17.49 19.82 35.69
C PRO A 207 17.32 18.88 36.87
N GLN A 208 16.31 18.00 36.84
CA GLN A 208 16.08 17.01 37.90
C GLN A 208 17.24 15.99 37.99
N LEU A 209 17.71 15.51 36.85
CA LEU A 209 18.84 14.58 36.78
C LEU A 209 20.13 15.27 37.21
N GLN A 210 20.35 16.52 36.83
CA GLN A 210 21.52 17.31 37.30
C GLN A 210 21.52 17.51 38.82
N GLN A 211 20.35 17.78 39.41
CA GLN A 211 20.22 17.89 40.87
C GLN A 211 20.50 16.55 41.55
N GLN A 212 19.95 15.43 41.07
CA GLN A 212 20.21 14.10 41.61
C GLN A 212 21.70 13.74 41.52
N LEU A 213 22.33 14.06 40.39
CA LEU A 213 23.77 13.84 40.21
C LEU A 213 24.61 14.65 41.22
N SER A 214 24.26 15.92 41.44
CA SER A 214 24.94 16.79 42.42
C SER A 214 24.84 16.25 43.84
N VAL A 215 23.63 15.78 44.23
CA VAL A 215 23.41 15.17 45.56
C VAL A 215 24.26 13.90 45.69
N ALA A 216 24.20 13.00 44.72
CA ALA A 216 24.97 11.75 44.74
C ALA A 216 26.49 11.98 44.77
N GLN A 217 26.97 12.99 44.05
CA GLN A 217 28.40 13.38 44.11
C GLN A 217 28.81 13.88 45.49
N THR A 218 27.96 14.68 46.16
CA THR A 218 28.19 15.17 47.51
C THR A 218 28.22 14.03 48.52
N GLU A 219 27.29 13.12 48.46
CA GLU A 219 27.25 11.93 49.32
C GLU A 219 28.48 11.03 49.10
N ALA A 220 28.86 10.80 47.83
CA ALA A 220 30.06 10.02 47.51
C ALA A 220 31.34 10.67 48.08
N ALA A 221 31.45 11.99 48.03
CA ALA A 221 32.57 12.72 48.64
C ALA A 221 32.58 12.57 50.17
N GLN A 222 31.43 12.66 50.84
CA GLN A 222 31.32 12.43 52.30
C GLN A 222 31.73 11.02 52.67
N TRP A 223 31.26 10.00 51.96
CA TRP A 223 31.65 8.62 52.20
C TRP A 223 33.12 8.38 51.98
N LYS A 224 33.72 8.97 51.00
CA LYS A 224 35.19 8.90 50.76
C LYS A 224 35.97 9.48 51.93
N THR A 225 35.56 10.65 52.40
CA THR A 225 36.22 11.30 53.58
C THR A 225 36.05 10.45 54.83
N ALA A 226 34.87 9.94 55.11
CA ALA A 226 34.59 9.07 56.26
C ALA A 226 35.39 7.75 56.20
N TYR A 227 35.53 7.17 55.00
CA TYR A 227 36.34 5.97 54.78
C TYR A 227 37.84 6.22 55.06
N GLU A 228 38.40 7.32 54.57
CA GLU A 228 39.80 7.66 54.83
C GLU A 228 40.05 7.95 56.33
N ASP A 229 39.14 8.64 57.04
CA ASP A 229 39.22 8.86 58.46
C ASP A 229 39.17 7.52 59.26
N LEU A 230 38.24 6.64 58.91
CA LEU A 230 38.12 5.30 59.50
C LEU A 230 39.44 4.49 59.30
N LYS A 231 39.97 4.51 58.09
CA LYS A 231 41.23 3.85 57.74
C LYS A 231 42.41 4.37 58.57
N GLN A 232 42.50 5.68 58.75
CA GLN A 232 43.58 6.30 59.59
C GLN A 232 43.42 5.90 61.05
N ARG A 233 42.20 5.89 61.60
CA ARG A 233 41.95 5.42 62.98
C ARG A 233 42.32 3.95 63.16
N ALA A 234 41.93 3.09 62.21
CA ALA A 234 42.24 1.66 62.24
C ALA A 234 43.76 1.41 62.18
N LEU A 235 44.51 2.12 61.35
CA LEU A 235 45.95 2.05 61.24
C LEU A 235 46.61 2.49 62.56
N LYS A 236 46.13 3.59 63.14
CA LYS A 236 46.65 4.09 64.42
C LYS A 236 46.44 3.08 65.56
N ALA A 237 45.22 2.51 65.64
CA ALA A 237 44.90 1.47 66.62
C ALA A 237 45.81 0.22 66.46
N TYR A 238 45.98 -0.22 65.18
CA TYR A 238 46.89 -1.34 64.89
C TYR A 238 48.31 -1.13 65.35
N TYR A 239 48.86 0.04 65.08
CA TYR A 239 50.26 0.35 65.57
C TYR A 239 50.36 0.46 67.09
N GLN A 240 49.35 1.02 67.77
CA GLN A 240 49.28 1.03 69.21
C GLN A 240 49.26 -0.38 69.78
N GLN A 241 48.39 -1.27 69.26
CA GLN A 241 48.38 -2.67 69.71
C GLN A 241 49.71 -3.40 69.48
N GLN A 242 50.37 -3.14 68.35
CA GLN A 242 51.70 -3.72 68.09
C GLN A 242 52.75 -3.28 69.11
N GLU A 243 52.77 -2.01 69.52
CA GLU A 243 53.65 -1.51 70.53
C GLU A 243 53.32 -2.07 71.94
N GLU A 244 52.05 -2.20 72.29
CA GLU A 244 51.62 -2.86 73.52
C GLU A 244 52.04 -4.34 73.54
N ILE A 245 51.88 -5.08 72.46
CA ILE A 245 52.37 -6.46 72.36
C ILE A 245 53.86 -6.54 72.50
N LYS A 246 54.62 -5.63 71.90
CA LYS A 246 56.07 -5.57 72.07
C LYS A 246 56.49 -5.27 73.54
N ALA A 247 55.77 -4.37 74.17
CA ALA A 247 56.04 -4.02 75.60
C ALA A 247 55.74 -5.22 76.50
N LEU A 248 54.64 -5.91 76.35
CA LEU A 248 54.23 -7.14 77.06
C LEU A 248 55.24 -8.29 76.84
N LYS A 249 55.74 -8.49 75.61
CA LYS A 249 56.78 -9.48 75.30
C LYS A 249 58.08 -9.18 76.03
N ARG A 250 58.50 -7.91 76.10
CA ARG A 250 59.69 -7.49 76.85
C ARG A 250 59.54 -7.75 78.35
N GLN A 251 58.35 -7.56 78.95
CA GLN A 251 58.06 -7.86 80.35
C GLN A 251 58.07 -9.36 80.68
N LEU A 252 57.68 -10.20 79.73
CA LEU A 252 57.60 -11.66 79.86
C LEU A 252 58.97 -12.36 79.58
N GLY A 253 60.03 -11.62 79.27
CA GLY A 253 61.37 -12.17 78.99
C GLY A 253 61.48 -12.95 77.67
N GLN A 254 60.64 -12.64 76.72
CA GLN A 254 60.65 -13.19 75.36
C GLN A 254 61.19 -12.19 74.31
#